data_01a0afdb5fe97495e076f3271d81ec64
#
_entry.id   01a0afdb5fe97495e076f3271d81ec64
#
_cell.length_a   1.000
_cell.length_b   1.000
_cell.length_c   1.000
_cell.angle_alpha   90.00
_cell.angle_beta   90.00
_cell.angle_gamma   90.00
#
_symmetry.space_group_name_H-M   'P 1'
#
loop_
_entity.id
_entity.type
_entity.pdbx_description
1 polymer ?
#
loop_
_entity_poly.entity_id
_entity_poly.type
_entity_poly.pdbx_seq_one_letter_code
_entity_poly.pdbx_strand_id
1 'polypeptide(L)'
;IVKNIQKDKVFLENSVIESESIFWTAGIQASPLTQSIDCDKDNLGRIIVKEDCSVPGYENIFAIGDLTNFKPKNNLSKKYETLPGVAQVALQMGKHVSKQIQNDLNNVERKTFNYKDLGEMATIGKSKAVVDIMNLRFGGVIAWLIWLFVHLIAITNFKNKLMIFTQWFWGYLTSQRHSRIIR
;
A
#
# COMPACT_ATOMS: atom_id res chain seq x y z
N ILE A 1 -19.94 4.05 -14.16
CA ILE A 1 -19.07 2.83 -14.08
C ILE A 1 -18.61 2.48 -15.48
N VAL A 2 -17.32 2.10 -15.64
CA VAL A 2 -16.78 1.59 -16.91
C VAL A 2 -17.31 0.16 -17.11
N LYS A 3 -17.89 -0.10 -18.28
CA LYS A 3 -18.45 -1.42 -18.65
C LYS A 3 -17.51 -2.19 -19.60
N ASN A 4 -16.86 -1.48 -20.52
CA ASN A 4 -15.96 -2.08 -21.49
C ASN A 4 -14.94 -1.06 -21.99
N ILE A 5 -13.78 -1.54 -22.43
CA ILE A 5 -12.71 -0.72 -23.02
C ILE A 5 -12.33 -1.36 -24.37
N GLN A 6 -12.33 -0.56 -25.43
CA GLN A 6 -11.79 -0.89 -26.74
C GLN A 6 -10.59 0.02 -27.04
N LYS A 7 -9.94 -0.21 -28.18
CA LYS A 7 -8.69 0.48 -28.52
C LYS A 7 -8.78 2.01 -28.44
N ASP A 8 -9.93 2.56 -28.81
CA ASP A 8 -10.18 4.01 -28.98
C ASP A 8 -11.43 4.49 -28.24
N LYS A 9 -12.08 3.62 -27.43
CA LYS A 9 -13.37 3.91 -26.79
C LYS A 9 -13.48 3.31 -25.40
N VAL A 10 -14.03 4.10 -24.49
CA VAL A 10 -14.42 3.65 -23.15
C VAL A 10 -15.95 3.70 -23.04
N PHE A 11 -16.56 2.56 -22.80
CA PHE A 11 -18.01 2.42 -22.63
C PHE A 11 -18.35 2.57 -21.16
N LEU A 12 -19.12 3.59 -20.86
CA LEU A 12 -19.74 3.80 -19.57
C LEU A 12 -21.18 3.27 -19.58
N GLU A 13 -21.85 3.33 -18.44
CA GLU A 13 -23.22 2.85 -18.30
C GLU A 13 -24.19 3.59 -19.22
N ASN A 14 -24.03 4.91 -19.41
CA ASN A 14 -24.93 5.79 -20.17
C ASN A 14 -24.23 6.62 -21.25
N SER A 15 -22.96 6.38 -21.54
CA SER A 15 -22.20 7.16 -22.52
C SER A 15 -20.98 6.40 -23.04
N VAL A 16 -20.43 6.88 -24.15
CA VAL A 16 -19.18 6.40 -24.73
C VAL A 16 -18.21 7.58 -24.81
N ILE A 17 -16.98 7.37 -24.34
CA ILE A 17 -15.87 8.34 -24.44
C ILE A 17 -14.92 7.85 -25.52
N GLU A 18 -14.70 8.66 -26.54
CA GLU A 18 -13.68 8.40 -27.56
C GLU A 18 -12.34 9.00 -27.11
N SER A 19 -11.27 8.21 -27.13
CA SER A 19 -9.92 8.64 -26.74
C SER A 19 -8.87 7.73 -27.35
N GLU A 20 -7.86 8.33 -27.97
CA GLU A 20 -6.71 7.60 -28.52
C GLU A 20 -5.77 7.05 -27.44
N SER A 21 -5.84 7.57 -26.21
CA SER A 21 -4.99 7.17 -25.10
C SER A 21 -5.85 6.87 -23.87
N ILE A 22 -5.83 5.62 -23.43
CA ILE A 22 -6.60 5.15 -22.28
C ILE A 22 -5.62 4.58 -21.23
N PHE A 23 -5.62 5.18 -20.03
CA PHE A 23 -4.82 4.73 -18.90
C PHE A 23 -5.74 4.14 -17.82
N TRP A 24 -5.67 2.84 -17.64
CA TRP A 24 -6.38 2.16 -16.55
C TRP A 24 -5.50 2.11 -15.31
N THR A 25 -5.86 2.87 -14.29
CA THR A 25 -5.08 3.01 -13.04
C THR A 25 -5.84 2.53 -11.81
N ALA A 26 -6.98 1.87 -12.00
CA ALA A 26 -7.85 1.45 -10.92
C ALA A 26 -7.62 0.00 -10.50
N GLY A 27 -7.49 -0.19 -9.19
CA GLY A 27 -7.57 -1.48 -8.53
C GLY A 27 -6.24 -2.20 -8.32
N ILE A 28 -6.20 -2.92 -7.21
CA ILE A 28 -5.15 -3.89 -6.85
C ILE A 28 -5.88 -5.19 -6.56
N GLN A 29 -5.37 -6.30 -7.09
CA GLN A 29 -5.81 -7.65 -6.74
C GLN A 29 -4.73 -8.36 -5.93
N ALA A 30 -5.13 -9.27 -5.07
CA ALA A 30 -4.19 -10.14 -4.39
C ALA A 30 -3.44 -11.03 -5.40
N SER A 31 -2.20 -11.38 -5.07
CA SER A 31 -1.42 -12.32 -5.88
C SER A 31 -2.18 -13.65 -6.03
N PRO A 32 -2.09 -14.32 -7.20
CA PRO A 32 -2.66 -15.66 -7.40
C PRO A 32 -2.21 -16.71 -6.36
N LEU A 33 -1.11 -16.45 -5.64
CA LEU A 33 -0.65 -17.28 -4.53
C LEU A 33 -1.75 -17.52 -3.48
N THR A 34 -2.64 -16.55 -3.25
CA THR A 34 -3.73 -16.72 -2.28
C THR A 34 -4.69 -17.83 -2.66
N GLN A 35 -4.78 -18.19 -3.93
CA GLN A 35 -5.65 -19.27 -4.41
C GLN A 35 -5.20 -20.66 -3.95
N SER A 36 -3.91 -20.85 -3.63
CA SER A 36 -3.37 -22.11 -3.13
C SER A 36 -3.69 -22.39 -1.66
N ILE A 37 -4.26 -21.41 -0.94
CA ILE A 37 -4.65 -21.55 0.46
C ILE A 37 -6.17 -21.68 0.52
N ASP A 38 -6.64 -22.76 1.13
CA ASP A 38 -8.09 -23.03 1.31
C ASP A 38 -8.60 -22.21 2.51
N CYS A 39 -9.12 -21.02 2.24
CA CYS A 39 -9.68 -20.10 3.23
C CYS A 39 -10.59 -19.07 2.56
N ASP A 40 -11.38 -18.36 3.36
CA ASP A 40 -12.26 -17.29 2.88
C ASP A 40 -11.47 -16.11 2.29
N LYS A 41 -11.95 -15.61 1.16
CA LYS A 41 -11.36 -14.48 0.42
C LYS A 41 -12.44 -13.48 0.05
N ASP A 42 -12.03 -12.23 -0.09
CA ASP A 42 -12.91 -11.20 -0.65
C ASP A 42 -12.92 -11.20 -2.20
N ASN A 43 -13.71 -10.29 -2.77
CA ASN A 43 -13.86 -10.16 -4.23
C ASN A 43 -12.57 -9.76 -4.97
N LEU A 44 -11.53 -9.31 -4.23
CA LEU A 44 -10.21 -8.98 -4.76
C LEU A 44 -9.21 -10.12 -4.57
N GLY A 45 -9.65 -11.28 -4.08
CA GLY A 45 -8.82 -12.45 -3.79
C GLY A 45 -7.97 -12.30 -2.52
N ARG A 46 -8.23 -11.29 -1.68
CA ARG A 46 -7.51 -11.08 -0.43
C ARG A 46 -8.03 -12.02 0.66
N ILE A 47 -7.13 -12.61 1.42
CA ILE A 47 -7.45 -13.52 2.52
C ILE A 47 -8.09 -12.75 3.67
N ILE A 48 -9.24 -13.20 4.15
CA ILE A 48 -9.88 -12.68 5.35
C ILE A 48 -9.16 -13.26 6.56
N VAL A 49 -8.39 -12.41 7.26
CA VAL A 49 -7.55 -12.83 8.39
C VAL A 49 -8.21 -12.58 9.73
N LYS A 50 -7.73 -13.29 10.77
CA LYS A 50 -8.08 -13.03 12.16
C LYS A 50 -7.43 -11.74 12.67
N GLU A 51 -7.77 -11.35 13.89
CA GLU A 51 -7.27 -10.13 14.56
C GLU A 51 -5.76 -10.11 14.78
N ASP A 52 -5.12 -11.28 14.85
CA ASP A 52 -3.67 -11.45 14.98
C ASP A 52 -2.95 -11.58 13.64
N CYS A 53 -3.65 -11.38 12.52
CA CYS A 53 -3.21 -11.58 11.14
C CYS A 53 -3.01 -13.05 10.74
N SER A 54 -3.43 -14.03 11.54
CA SER A 54 -3.40 -15.44 11.15
C SER A 54 -4.53 -15.78 10.19
N VAL A 55 -4.29 -16.81 9.37
CA VAL A 55 -5.28 -17.32 8.41
C VAL A 55 -6.24 -18.27 9.17
N PRO A 56 -7.57 -18.10 9.06
CA PRO A 56 -8.51 -19.02 9.68
C PRO A 56 -8.28 -20.45 9.20
N GLY A 57 -8.34 -21.43 10.14
CA GLY A 57 -8.07 -22.84 9.84
C GLY A 57 -6.60 -23.25 9.85
N TYR A 58 -5.67 -22.30 9.96
CA TYR A 58 -4.23 -22.56 10.01
C TYR A 58 -3.61 -21.90 11.24
N GLU A 59 -2.86 -22.67 12.02
CA GLU A 59 -2.21 -22.17 13.23
C GLU A 59 -0.90 -21.43 12.94
N ASN A 60 -0.20 -21.81 11.88
CA ASN A 60 1.14 -21.35 11.55
C ASN A 60 1.22 -20.55 10.24
N ILE A 61 0.08 -20.15 9.65
CA ILE A 61 0.04 -19.32 8.45
C ILE A 61 -0.49 -17.93 8.82
N PHE A 62 0.26 -16.91 8.41
CA PHE A 62 -0.12 -15.51 8.51
C PHE A 62 -0.16 -14.90 7.11
N ALA A 63 -1.10 -13.98 6.89
CA ALA A 63 -1.14 -13.17 5.69
C ALA A 63 -1.11 -11.68 6.06
N ILE A 64 -0.34 -10.89 5.33
CA ILE A 64 -0.09 -9.47 5.63
C ILE A 64 -0.11 -8.61 4.37
N GLY A 65 -0.32 -7.30 4.54
CA GLY A 65 -0.27 -6.31 3.45
C GLY A 65 -1.37 -6.52 2.43
N ASP A 66 -1.05 -6.35 1.16
CA ASP A 66 -2.00 -6.35 0.03
C ASP A 66 -2.68 -7.70 -0.22
N LEU A 67 -2.16 -8.77 0.40
CA LEU A 67 -2.77 -10.11 0.35
C LEU A 67 -3.94 -10.27 1.32
N THR A 68 -4.17 -9.30 2.22
CA THR A 68 -5.14 -9.46 3.31
C THR A 68 -6.33 -8.53 3.22
N ASN A 69 -7.47 -9.03 3.69
CA ASN A 69 -8.61 -8.24 4.11
C ASN A 69 -8.64 -8.25 5.65
N PHE A 70 -8.10 -7.20 6.25
CA PHE A 70 -8.12 -7.01 7.70
C PHE A 70 -9.17 -5.95 8.06
N LYS A 71 -10.13 -6.33 8.93
CA LYS A 71 -11.18 -5.43 9.44
C LYS A 71 -10.78 -4.89 10.81
N PRO A 72 -10.45 -3.59 10.94
CA PRO A 72 -10.08 -3.02 12.23
C PRO A 72 -11.28 -2.94 13.18
N LYS A 73 -11.08 -3.24 14.46
CA LYS A 73 -12.14 -3.18 15.50
C LYS A 73 -12.12 -1.91 16.35
N ASN A 74 -11.13 -1.06 16.18
CA ASN A 74 -10.96 0.17 16.95
C ASN A 74 -11.58 1.40 16.24
N ASN A 75 -11.23 2.60 16.70
CA ASN A 75 -11.70 3.87 16.10
C ASN A 75 -11.42 4.00 14.58
N LEU A 76 -10.50 3.20 14.03
CA LEU A 76 -10.23 3.14 12.59
C LEU A 76 -11.33 2.42 11.82
N SER A 77 -12.18 1.63 12.44
CA SER A 77 -13.36 1.01 11.80
C SER A 77 -14.35 2.07 11.26
N LYS A 78 -14.31 3.29 11.80
CA LYS A 78 -15.07 4.42 11.29
C LYS A 78 -14.49 5.01 9.99
N LYS A 79 -13.17 4.89 9.79
CA LYS A 79 -12.46 5.39 8.60
C LYS A 79 -12.34 4.30 7.53
N TYR A 80 -12.11 3.06 7.94
CA TYR A 80 -11.83 1.95 7.04
C TYR A 80 -12.72 0.75 7.38
N GLU A 81 -13.50 0.28 6.41
CA GLU A 81 -14.17 -1.03 6.50
C GLU A 81 -13.13 -2.15 6.50
N THR A 82 -12.14 -2.04 5.61
CA THR A 82 -10.93 -2.87 5.57
C THR A 82 -9.71 -1.96 5.46
N LEU A 83 -8.57 -2.35 6.04
CA LEU A 83 -7.35 -1.56 5.90
C LEU A 83 -6.92 -1.46 4.43
N PRO A 84 -6.41 -0.30 4.00
CA PRO A 84 -5.96 -0.09 2.63
C PRO A 84 -4.68 -0.86 2.32
N GLY A 85 -4.49 -1.25 1.05
CA GLY A 85 -3.25 -1.84 0.54
C GLY A 85 -2.16 -0.78 0.37
N VAL A 86 -1.53 -0.39 1.49
CA VAL A 86 -0.44 0.58 1.51
C VAL A 86 0.76 0.06 2.31
N ALA A 87 1.95 0.49 1.93
CA ALA A 87 3.21 0.00 2.50
C ALA A 87 3.27 0.12 4.04
N GLN A 88 2.73 1.20 4.62
CA GLN A 88 2.73 1.37 6.07
C GLN A 88 1.87 0.33 6.81
N VAL A 89 0.75 -0.13 6.23
CA VAL A 89 -0.04 -1.23 6.78
C VAL A 89 0.76 -2.51 6.74
N ALA A 90 1.35 -2.84 5.58
CA ALA A 90 2.16 -4.04 5.41
C ALA A 90 3.36 -4.10 6.37
N LEU A 91 4.08 -2.99 6.55
CA LEU A 91 5.21 -2.88 7.47
C LEU A 91 4.79 -3.08 8.94
N GLN A 92 3.67 -2.51 9.35
CA GLN A 92 3.17 -2.66 10.73
C GLN A 92 2.67 -4.09 10.97
N MET A 93 1.96 -4.69 10.00
CA MET A 93 1.56 -6.10 10.07
C MET A 93 2.77 -7.02 10.14
N GLY A 94 3.81 -6.80 9.32
CA GLY A 94 5.03 -7.61 9.36
C GLY A 94 5.73 -7.58 10.71
N LYS A 95 5.86 -6.38 11.32
CA LYS A 95 6.39 -6.23 12.68
C LYS A 95 5.51 -6.92 13.73
N HIS A 96 4.20 -6.84 13.58
CA HIS A 96 3.26 -7.49 14.49
C HIS A 96 3.39 -9.01 14.39
N VAL A 97 3.31 -9.58 13.19
CA VAL A 97 3.39 -11.03 12.97
C VAL A 97 4.73 -11.59 13.45
N SER A 98 5.84 -10.90 13.23
CA SER A 98 7.14 -11.30 13.79
C SER A 98 7.08 -11.49 15.33
N LYS A 99 6.36 -10.60 16.03
CA LYS A 99 6.15 -10.74 17.49
C LYS A 99 5.20 -11.89 17.83
N GLN A 100 4.16 -12.12 17.01
CA GLN A 100 3.25 -13.26 17.27
C GLN A 100 3.98 -14.60 17.10
N ILE A 101 4.86 -14.73 16.10
CA ILE A 101 5.71 -15.93 15.93
C ILE A 101 6.63 -16.12 17.15
N GLN A 102 7.22 -15.04 17.67
CA GLN A 102 8.01 -15.13 18.91
C GLN A 102 7.16 -15.53 20.12
N ASN A 103 5.93 -15.01 20.20
CA ASN A 103 4.99 -15.41 21.26
C ASN A 103 4.67 -16.90 21.19
N ASP A 104 4.37 -17.42 19.99
CA ASP A 104 4.09 -18.84 19.79
C ASP A 104 5.27 -19.72 20.23
N LEU A 105 6.50 -19.35 19.86
CA LEU A 105 7.72 -20.07 20.27
C LEU A 105 7.95 -20.07 21.78
N ASN A 106 7.45 -19.05 22.47
CA ASN A 106 7.57 -18.92 23.93
C ASN A 106 6.30 -19.34 24.68
N ASN A 107 5.31 -19.94 24.03
CA ASN A 107 4.01 -20.30 24.58
C ASN A 107 3.27 -19.10 25.23
N VAL A 108 3.40 -17.93 24.64
CA VAL A 108 2.71 -16.70 25.07
C VAL A 108 1.53 -16.45 24.13
N GLU A 109 0.41 -16.00 24.68
CA GLU A 109 -0.81 -15.70 23.94
C GLU A 109 -0.57 -14.63 22.86
N ARG A 110 -1.14 -14.84 21.67
CA ARG A 110 -1.11 -13.88 20.56
C ARG A 110 -1.93 -12.65 20.89
N LYS A 111 -1.48 -11.50 20.37
CA LYS A 111 -2.13 -10.20 20.55
C LYS A 111 -2.82 -9.74 19.28
N THR A 112 -3.90 -9.00 19.43
CA THR A 112 -4.61 -8.34 18.33
C THR A 112 -3.73 -7.28 17.66
N PHE A 113 -3.74 -7.26 16.33
CA PHE A 113 -3.09 -6.21 15.55
C PHE A 113 -3.84 -4.88 15.69
N ASN A 114 -3.10 -3.84 15.95
CA ASN A 114 -3.62 -2.48 16.07
C ASN A 114 -2.86 -1.55 15.13
N TYR A 115 -3.50 -1.19 14.00
CA TYR A 115 -2.92 -0.29 13.02
C TYR A 115 -2.86 1.14 13.55
N LYS A 116 -1.72 1.78 13.39
CA LYS A 116 -1.53 3.21 13.64
C LYS A 116 -1.49 3.95 12.31
N ASP A 117 -2.54 4.72 12.04
CA ASP A 117 -2.60 5.56 10.84
C ASP A 117 -1.60 6.72 10.96
N LEU A 118 -0.62 6.77 10.07
CA LEU A 118 0.41 7.80 10.03
C LEU A 118 0.10 8.92 9.03
N GLY A 119 -1.08 8.86 8.39
CA GLY A 119 -1.50 9.77 7.33
C GLY A 119 -1.12 9.27 5.93
N GLU A 120 -1.43 10.08 4.94
CA GLU A 120 -1.27 9.74 3.52
C GLU A 120 -0.44 10.81 2.81
N MET A 121 0.37 10.39 1.84
CA MET A 121 1.12 11.33 1.02
C MET A 121 1.36 10.77 -0.39
N ALA A 122 1.29 11.65 -1.40
CA ALA A 122 1.51 11.27 -2.78
C ALA A 122 2.20 12.39 -3.56
N THR A 123 3.13 12.03 -4.45
CA THR A 123 3.72 12.97 -5.41
C THR A 123 2.83 13.08 -6.65
N ILE A 124 2.66 14.31 -7.17
CA ILE A 124 1.84 14.59 -8.36
C ILE A 124 2.74 14.99 -9.54
N GLY A 125 4.06 14.94 -9.37
CA GLY A 125 5.02 15.32 -10.38
C GLY A 125 6.27 15.96 -9.79
N LYS A 126 7.03 16.67 -10.62
CA LYS A 126 8.25 17.34 -10.17
C LYS A 126 7.92 18.46 -9.18
N SER A 127 8.48 18.39 -7.97
CA SER A 127 8.33 19.40 -6.89
C SER A 127 6.89 19.63 -6.41
N LYS A 128 5.98 18.69 -6.68
CA LYS A 128 4.58 18.78 -6.24
C LYS A 128 4.16 17.48 -5.56
N ALA A 129 3.61 17.61 -4.37
CA ALA A 129 3.00 16.51 -3.62
C ALA A 129 1.79 17.00 -2.85
N VAL A 130 1.04 16.07 -2.33
CA VAL A 130 0.00 16.28 -1.32
C VAL A 130 0.33 15.43 -0.10
N VAL A 131 0.08 15.97 1.07
CA VAL A 131 0.31 15.33 2.37
C VAL A 131 -0.89 15.60 3.24
N ASP A 132 -1.44 14.54 3.84
CA ASP A 132 -2.50 14.59 4.85
C ASP A 132 -2.02 13.81 6.07
N ILE A 133 -1.57 14.52 7.10
CA ILE A 133 -1.03 13.95 8.33
C ILE A 133 -1.67 14.66 9.53
N MET A 134 -2.26 13.90 10.46
CA MET A 134 -2.85 14.42 11.70
C MET A 134 -3.86 15.57 11.46
N ASN A 135 -4.69 15.48 10.41
CA ASN A 135 -5.64 16.51 9.96
C ASN A 135 -4.97 17.80 9.41
N LEU A 136 -3.67 17.81 9.21
CA LEU A 136 -2.96 18.90 8.54
C LEU A 136 -2.74 18.53 7.07
N ARG A 137 -3.17 19.39 6.17
CA ARG A 137 -3.07 19.21 4.73
C ARG A 137 -2.08 20.18 4.13
N PHE A 138 -1.09 19.63 3.46
CA PHE A 138 -0.07 20.40 2.76
C PHE A 138 -0.09 20.08 1.27
N GLY A 139 0.22 21.07 0.45
CA GLY A 139 0.37 20.91 -0.99
C GLY A 139 1.63 21.57 -1.53
N GLY A 140 1.97 21.26 -2.79
CA GLY A 140 3.07 21.90 -3.51
C GLY A 140 4.47 21.47 -3.07
N VAL A 141 5.42 22.42 -3.07
CA VAL A 141 6.84 22.16 -2.78
C VAL A 141 7.07 21.74 -1.34
N ILE A 142 6.36 22.32 -0.38
CA ILE A 142 6.49 21.97 1.04
C ILE A 142 6.09 20.51 1.26
N ALA A 143 4.95 20.09 0.72
CA ALA A 143 4.52 18.69 0.78
C ALA A 143 5.53 17.76 0.10
N TRP A 144 6.15 18.19 -1.00
CA TRP A 144 7.17 17.45 -1.70
C TRP A 144 8.45 17.28 -0.86
N LEU A 145 8.90 18.29 -0.15
CA LEU A 145 10.03 18.20 0.78
C LEU A 145 9.73 17.26 1.95
N ILE A 146 8.53 17.34 2.54
CA ILE A 146 8.09 16.42 3.59
C ILE A 146 8.10 14.98 3.06
N TRP A 147 7.52 14.74 1.89
CA TRP A 147 7.50 13.43 1.24
C TRP A 147 8.92 12.88 1.04
N LEU A 148 9.83 13.69 0.48
CA LEU A 148 11.23 13.32 0.23
C LEU A 148 11.93 12.92 1.53
N PHE A 149 11.78 13.73 2.60
CA PHE A 149 12.41 13.48 3.89
C PHE A 149 11.88 12.21 4.56
N VAL A 150 10.56 12.03 4.60
CA VAL A 150 9.93 10.83 5.19
C VAL A 150 10.37 9.56 4.47
N HIS A 151 10.37 9.57 3.12
CA HIS A 151 10.78 8.40 2.34
C HIS A 151 12.27 8.10 2.48
N LEU A 152 13.12 9.14 2.52
CA LEU A 152 14.56 8.94 2.73
C LEU A 152 14.87 8.35 4.11
N ILE A 153 14.15 8.78 5.16
CA ILE A 153 14.31 8.21 6.51
C ILE A 153 13.84 6.75 6.54
N ALA A 154 12.74 6.43 5.85
CA ALA A 154 12.17 5.08 5.82
C ALA A 154 13.10 4.04 5.15
N ILE A 155 14.05 4.48 4.32
CA ILE A 155 15.01 3.57 3.68
C ILE A 155 15.95 2.99 4.75
N THR A 156 16.13 1.69 4.70
CA THR A 156 17.06 0.98 5.58
C THR A 156 18.50 1.19 5.14
N ASN A 157 19.43 1.24 6.11
CA ASN A 157 20.87 1.38 5.89
C ASN A 157 21.32 2.77 5.38
N PHE A 158 22.32 3.35 6.05
CA PHE A 158 22.86 4.67 5.74
C PHE A 158 23.43 4.77 4.31
N LYS A 159 24.15 3.73 3.86
CA LYS A 159 24.71 3.65 2.50
C LYS A 159 23.62 3.79 1.44
N ASN A 160 22.50 3.10 1.61
CA ASN A 160 21.36 3.17 0.69
C ASN A 160 20.72 4.55 0.69
N LYS A 161 20.59 5.19 1.87
CA LYS A 161 20.06 6.57 1.98
C LYS A 161 20.92 7.55 1.19
N LEU A 162 22.23 7.49 1.36
CA LEU A 162 23.15 8.38 0.66
C LEU A 162 23.11 8.15 -0.86
N MET A 163 23.12 6.90 -1.29
CA MET A 163 23.05 6.56 -2.72
C MET A 163 21.73 7.05 -3.36
N ILE A 164 20.60 6.82 -2.71
CA ILE A 164 19.30 7.25 -3.23
C ILE A 164 19.17 8.77 -3.19
N PHE A 165 19.66 9.42 -2.13
CA PHE A 165 19.66 10.88 -2.06
C PHE A 165 20.47 11.48 -3.22
N THR A 166 21.68 10.99 -3.50
CA THR A 166 22.50 11.49 -4.61
C THR A 166 21.86 11.22 -5.98
N GLN A 167 21.23 10.06 -6.16
CA GLN A 167 20.50 9.75 -7.40
C GLN A 167 19.28 10.69 -7.59
N TRP A 168 18.51 10.93 -6.55
CA TRP A 168 17.36 11.83 -6.62
C TRP A 168 17.80 13.27 -6.88
N PHE A 169 18.85 13.74 -6.20
CA PHE A 169 19.42 15.06 -6.41
C PHE A 169 19.89 15.24 -7.86
N TRP A 170 20.67 14.28 -8.36
CA TRP A 170 21.15 14.30 -9.75
C TRP A 170 19.98 14.26 -10.76
N GLY A 171 19.04 13.37 -10.58
CA GLY A 171 17.85 13.27 -11.44
C GLY A 171 16.98 14.53 -11.41
N TYR A 172 16.92 15.20 -10.27
CA TYR A 172 16.23 16.47 -10.16
C TYR A 172 16.90 17.57 -10.97
N LEU A 173 18.25 17.68 -10.90
CA LEU A 173 19.03 18.68 -11.64
C LEU A 173 19.01 18.41 -13.16
N THR A 174 19.22 17.17 -13.56
CA THR A 174 19.36 16.79 -14.97
C THR A 174 18.03 16.48 -15.67
N SER A 175 16.92 16.42 -14.92
CA SER A 175 15.61 15.98 -15.41
C SER A 175 15.62 14.58 -16.08
N GLN A 176 16.64 13.77 -15.79
CA GLN A 176 16.75 12.41 -16.30
C GLN A 176 15.83 11.46 -15.51
N ARG A 177 15.17 10.55 -16.24
CA ARG A 177 14.39 9.46 -15.64
C ARG A 177 15.35 8.30 -15.34
N HIS A 178 15.53 7.95 -14.06
CA HIS A 178 16.45 6.89 -13.63
C HIS A 178 15.90 5.47 -13.85
N SER A 179 14.61 5.32 -14.01
CA SER A 179 13.99 4.02 -14.31
C SER A 179 13.38 4.02 -15.70
N ARG A 180 13.83 3.09 -16.55
CA ARG A 180 13.20 2.76 -17.82
C ARG A 180 12.69 1.33 -17.74
N ILE A 181 11.43 1.12 -18.13
CA ILE A 181 10.93 -0.24 -18.34
C ILE A 181 11.59 -0.71 -19.65
N ILE A 182 12.50 -1.65 -19.54
CA ILE A 182 13.04 -2.38 -20.68
C ILE A 182 12.14 -3.59 -20.85
N ARG A 183 11.43 -3.64 -21.96
CA ARG A 183 10.65 -4.81 -22.40
C ARG A 183 11.55 -5.74 -23.18
#